data_36fb362fd32e244a504961749fb5263f
#
_entry.id   36fb362fd32e244a504961749fb5263f
#
_cell.length_a   1.000
_cell.length_b   1.000
_cell.length_c   1.000
_cell.angle_alpha   90.00
_cell.angle_beta   90.00
_cell.angle_gamma   90.00
#
_symmetry.space_group_name_H-M   'P 1'
#
loop_
_entity.id
_entity.type
_entity.pdbx_description
1 polymer ?
#
loop_
_entity_poly.entity_id
_entity_poly.type
_entity_poly.pdbx_seq_one_letter_code
_entity_poly.pdbx_strand_id
1 'polypeptide(L)'
;MGLVFMTIAMIFVAPAIKIESKGPLFFKQKRVGKNGRYFYIYKFRSMYIDAEERKKELMAQNEMNGLMFKMKDDPRITKVGKFIRKTSIDELPQFINVLKGDMSLVGTRPPTVGEFKQYKGHHKRRLSMKPGITGMWQAYGRNSVMDFDEVVKMDLEYIDNWSILLDIKILFKTVATVFTNHGT
;
A
#
# COMPACT_ATOMS: atom_id res chain seq x y z
N MET A 1 -17.16 -8.66 5.69
CA MET A 1 -17.49 -7.60 4.70
C MET A 1 -16.39 -7.40 3.67
N GLY A 2 -15.13 -7.12 4.00
CA GLY A 2 -14.07 -6.86 3.01
C GLY A 2 -13.84 -7.94 1.96
N LEU A 3 -13.94 -9.23 2.30
CA LEU A 3 -13.86 -10.32 1.32
C LEU A 3 -15.05 -10.38 0.38
N VAL A 4 -16.24 -10.02 0.84
CA VAL A 4 -17.44 -9.93 -0.03
C VAL A 4 -17.21 -8.84 -1.09
N PHE A 5 -16.74 -7.66 -0.68
CA PHE A 5 -16.38 -6.59 -1.62
C PHE A 5 -15.28 -7.03 -2.60
N MET A 6 -14.26 -7.76 -2.11
CA MET A 6 -13.21 -8.30 -2.97
C MET A 6 -13.80 -9.27 -4.01
N THR A 7 -14.71 -10.18 -3.61
CA THR A 7 -15.32 -11.16 -4.53
C THR A 7 -16.16 -10.46 -5.59
N ILE A 8 -16.97 -9.46 -5.20
CA ILE A 8 -17.78 -8.68 -6.15
C ILE A 8 -16.86 -7.90 -7.11
N ALA A 9 -15.84 -7.21 -6.59
CA ALA A 9 -14.88 -6.49 -7.42
C ALA A 9 -14.15 -7.42 -8.39
N MET A 10 -13.82 -8.65 -7.98
CA MET A 10 -13.12 -9.62 -8.80
C MET A 10 -13.91 -10.01 -10.06
N ILE A 11 -15.25 -10.04 -10.01
CA ILE A 11 -16.10 -10.36 -11.18
C ILE A 11 -15.84 -9.38 -12.33
N PHE A 12 -15.67 -8.09 -12.03
CA PHE A 12 -15.45 -7.05 -13.04
C PHE A 12 -13.97 -6.79 -13.32
N VAL A 13 -13.15 -6.78 -12.28
CA VAL A 13 -11.73 -6.41 -12.36
C VAL A 13 -10.89 -7.53 -12.98
N ALA A 14 -11.20 -8.80 -12.71
CA ALA A 14 -10.39 -9.90 -13.20
C ALA A 14 -10.39 -10.00 -14.73
N PRO A 15 -11.55 -9.98 -15.42
CA PRO A 15 -11.55 -9.98 -16.88
C PRO A 15 -10.87 -8.73 -17.45
N ALA A 16 -11.11 -7.55 -16.88
CA ALA A 16 -10.50 -6.30 -17.35
C ALA A 16 -8.96 -6.35 -17.30
N ILE A 17 -8.38 -6.81 -16.18
CA ILE A 17 -6.92 -6.99 -16.04
C ILE A 17 -6.39 -8.01 -17.07
N LYS A 18 -7.10 -9.11 -17.28
CA LYS A 18 -6.65 -10.19 -18.19
C LYS A 18 -6.71 -9.78 -19.65
N ILE A 19 -7.71 -8.99 -20.03
CA ILE A 19 -7.87 -8.47 -21.41
C ILE A 19 -6.76 -7.46 -21.71
N GLU A 20 -6.48 -6.52 -20.77
CA GLU A 20 -5.50 -5.46 -21.01
C GLU A 20 -4.07 -5.97 -21.00
N SER A 21 -3.74 -6.92 -20.12
CA SER A 21 -2.36 -7.43 -20.01
C SER A 21 -2.29 -8.90 -19.66
N LYS A 22 -1.44 -9.65 -20.36
CA LYS A 22 -1.17 -11.07 -20.08
C LYS A 22 -0.48 -11.20 -18.72
N GLY A 23 -0.78 -12.31 -17.99
CA GLY A 23 -0.12 -12.62 -16.72
C GLY A 23 -1.08 -12.92 -15.56
N PRO A 24 -0.59 -13.06 -14.31
CA PRO A 24 -1.40 -13.41 -13.15
C PRO A 24 -2.37 -12.29 -12.78
N LEU A 25 -3.51 -12.62 -12.19
CA LEU A 25 -4.50 -11.66 -11.69
C LEU A 25 -3.98 -10.94 -10.44
N PHE A 26 -3.35 -11.69 -9.56
CA PHE A 26 -2.83 -11.17 -8.30
C PHE A 26 -1.33 -10.87 -8.41
N PHE A 27 -0.97 -9.71 -7.90
CA PHE A 27 0.40 -9.35 -7.60
C PHE A 27 0.73 -9.77 -6.17
N LYS A 28 1.89 -10.39 -5.99
CA LYS A 28 2.43 -10.78 -4.69
C LYS A 28 3.80 -10.15 -4.51
N GLN A 29 4.03 -9.52 -3.36
CA GLN A 29 5.34 -8.95 -3.04
C GLN A 29 5.72 -9.26 -1.60
N LYS A 30 6.97 -9.67 -1.40
CA LYS A 30 7.52 -9.91 -0.06
C LYS A 30 7.69 -8.59 0.69
N ARG A 31 7.11 -8.51 1.86
CA ARG A 31 7.12 -7.35 2.75
C ARG A 31 7.62 -7.72 4.13
N VAL A 32 7.96 -6.69 4.92
CA VAL A 32 8.39 -6.87 6.31
C VAL A 32 7.27 -6.36 7.22
N GLY A 33 6.81 -7.23 8.11
CA GLY A 33 5.74 -6.98 9.07
C GLY A 33 6.27 -6.81 10.49
N LYS A 34 5.38 -7.01 11.46
CA LYS A 34 5.68 -6.88 12.90
C LYS A 34 6.95 -7.67 13.28
N ASN A 35 7.82 -7.03 14.05
CA ASN A 35 9.08 -7.59 14.56
C ASN A 35 10.01 -8.14 13.46
N GLY A 36 9.94 -7.57 12.24
CA GLY A 36 10.79 -7.97 11.13
C GLY A 36 10.38 -9.27 10.42
N ARG A 37 9.22 -9.85 10.74
CA ARG A 37 8.72 -11.07 10.09
C ARG A 37 8.35 -10.81 8.64
N TYR A 38 8.77 -11.68 7.75
CA TYR A 38 8.43 -11.60 6.33
C TYR A 38 7.05 -12.19 6.05
N PHE A 39 6.28 -11.53 5.17
CA PHE A 39 5.03 -12.06 4.64
C PHE A 39 4.85 -11.62 3.18
N TYR A 40 3.86 -12.18 2.48
CA TYR A 40 3.51 -11.77 1.13
C TYR A 40 2.24 -10.94 1.16
N ILE A 41 2.32 -9.67 0.74
CA ILE A 41 1.15 -8.83 0.50
C ILE A 41 0.48 -9.23 -0.82
N TYR A 42 -0.85 -9.23 -0.84
CA TYR A 42 -1.65 -9.52 -2.03
C TYR A 42 -2.32 -8.25 -2.54
N LYS A 43 -2.28 -8.03 -3.86
CA LYS A 43 -3.00 -6.96 -4.55
C LYS A 43 -3.56 -7.47 -5.87
N PHE A 44 -4.57 -6.81 -6.43
CA PHE A 44 -4.84 -6.98 -7.85
C PHE A 44 -3.70 -6.35 -8.65
N ARG A 45 -3.35 -6.99 -9.76
CA ARG A 45 -2.28 -6.48 -10.61
C ARG A 45 -2.74 -5.20 -11.32
N SER A 46 -2.10 -4.10 -11.02
CA SER A 46 -2.34 -2.77 -11.58
C SER A 46 -1.23 -2.28 -12.52
N MET A 47 -0.17 -3.09 -12.67
CA MET A 47 1.00 -2.77 -13.49
C MET A 47 1.30 -3.88 -14.50
N TYR A 48 2.06 -3.56 -15.53
CA TYR A 48 2.60 -4.54 -16.47
C TYR A 48 3.53 -5.52 -15.75
N ILE A 49 3.76 -6.70 -16.37
CA ILE A 49 4.50 -7.79 -15.74
C ILE A 49 5.98 -7.46 -15.51
N ASP A 50 6.55 -6.60 -16.35
CA ASP A 50 7.94 -6.12 -16.32
C ASP A 50 8.15 -4.90 -15.42
N ALA A 51 7.13 -4.49 -14.65
CA ALA A 51 7.13 -3.27 -13.85
C ALA A 51 8.28 -3.17 -12.83
N GLU A 52 8.67 -4.28 -12.21
CA GLU A 52 9.78 -4.28 -11.25
C GLU A 52 11.16 -4.07 -11.93
N GLU A 53 11.33 -4.60 -13.13
CA GLU A 53 12.55 -4.40 -13.92
C GLU A 53 12.67 -2.95 -14.38
N ARG A 54 11.61 -2.40 -14.93
CA ARG A 54 11.52 -0.99 -15.37
C ARG A 54 11.63 0.02 -14.23
N LYS A 55 11.37 -0.39 -12.99
CA LYS A 55 11.51 0.50 -11.83
C LYS A 55 12.93 1.07 -11.70
N LYS A 56 13.95 0.29 -12.03
CA LYS A 56 15.35 0.73 -11.93
C LYS A 56 15.64 1.93 -12.82
N GLU A 57 15.08 1.93 -14.03
CA GLU A 57 15.25 3.00 -15.02
C GLU A 57 14.50 4.29 -14.62
N LEU A 58 13.41 4.13 -13.85
CA LEU A 58 12.57 5.22 -13.40
C LEU A 58 13.01 5.84 -12.05
N MET A 59 14.04 5.30 -11.42
CA MET A 59 14.49 5.80 -10.10
C MET A 59 14.92 7.28 -10.13
N ALA A 60 15.44 7.77 -11.24
CA ALA A 60 15.79 9.19 -11.40
C ALA A 60 14.56 10.13 -11.40
N GLN A 61 13.36 9.59 -11.64
CA GLN A 61 12.10 10.34 -11.66
C GLN A 61 11.30 10.14 -10.36
N ASN A 62 11.94 9.63 -9.29
CA ASN A 62 11.28 9.46 -8.01
C ASN A 62 10.93 10.82 -7.41
N GLU A 63 9.65 11.02 -7.08
CA GLU A 63 9.14 12.23 -6.42
C GLU A 63 9.31 12.20 -4.89
N MET A 64 9.65 11.04 -4.32
CA MET A 64 9.88 10.89 -2.88
C MET A 64 11.35 11.06 -2.53
N ASN A 65 11.62 11.79 -1.48
CA ASN A 65 12.92 11.79 -0.82
C ASN A 65 13.05 10.54 0.08
N GLY A 66 14.17 9.86 0.00
CA GLY A 66 14.48 8.69 0.84
C GLY A 66 14.10 7.35 0.23
N LEU A 67 13.57 6.43 1.04
CA LEU A 67 13.53 5.00 0.70
C LEU A 67 12.33 4.57 -0.14
N MET A 68 11.28 5.39 -0.21
CA MET A 68 10.06 5.06 -0.94
C MET A 68 10.14 5.55 -2.39
N PHE A 69 9.48 4.81 -3.28
CA PHE A 69 9.31 5.23 -4.67
C PHE A 69 7.87 5.72 -4.91
N LYS A 70 7.73 6.91 -5.47
CA LYS A 70 6.48 7.49 -5.92
C LYS A 70 6.71 8.26 -7.21
N MET A 71 5.80 8.11 -8.17
CA MET A 71 5.80 8.81 -9.44
C MET A 71 4.35 9.02 -9.87
N LYS A 72 3.96 10.27 -10.15
CA LYS A 72 2.58 10.65 -10.47
C LYS A 72 2.08 9.98 -11.73
N ASP A 73 2.85 10.05 -12.82
CA ASP A 73 2.49 9.46 -14.11
C ASP A 73 3.37 8.24 -14.41
N ASP A 74 3.26 7.22 -13.56
CA ASP A 74 4.06 6.01 -13.65
C ASP A 74 3.68 5.18 -14.90
N PRO A 75 4.56 5.07 -15.91
CA PRO A 75 4.28 4.40 -17.19
C PRO A 75 4.13 2.88 -17.05
N ARG A 76 4.43 2.32 -15.88
CA ARG A 76 4.26 0.90 -15.60
C ARG A 76 2.82 0.53 -15.28
N ILE A 77 1.97 1.53 -14.98
CA ILE A 77 0.56 1.32 -14.60
C ILE A 77 -0.28 1.16 -15.86
N THR A 78 -1.09 0.09 -15.92
CA THR A 78 -2.04 -0.16 -17.00
C THR A 78 -3.24 0.82 -16.92
N LYS A 79 -4.07 0.93 -17.95
CA LYS A 79 -5.27 1.79 -17.92
C LYS A 79 -6.26 1.31 -16.85
N VAL A 80 -6.55 0.00 -16.81
CA VAL A 80 -7.34 -0.63 -15.74
C VAL A 80 -6.65 -0.42 -14.39
N GLY A 81 -5.32 -0.53 -14.35
CA GLY A 81 -4.50 -0.27 -13.18
C GLY A 81 -4.69 1.14 -12.62
N LYS A 82 -4.74 2.17 -13.46
CA LYS A 82 -5.02 3.56 -13.03
C LYS A 82 -6.39 3.65 -12.33
N PHE A 83 -7.40 3.02 -12.89
CA PHE A 83 -8.75 3.02 -12.30
C PHE A 83 -8.79 2.32 -10.94
N ILE A 84 -8.27 1.07 -10.86
CA ILE A 84 -8.33 0.30 -9.60
C ILE A 84 -7.45 0.88 -8.49
N ARG A 85 -6.35 1.56 -8.84
CA ARG A 85 -5.51 2.29 -7.87
C ARG A 85 -6.20 3.56 -7.37
N LYS A 86 -6.83 4.32 -8.27
CA LYS A 86 -7.60 5.52 -7.91
C LYS A 86 -8.72 5.22 -6.93
N THR A 87 -9.37 4.07 -7.09
CA THR A 87 -10.46 3.59 -6.23
C THR A 87 -10.01 2.70 -5.08
N SER A 88 -8.69 2.46 -4.94
CA SER A 88 -8.09 1.53 -3.98
C SER A 88 -8.63 0.09 -4.06
N ILE A 89 -9.30 -0.27 -5.14
CA ILE A 89 -9.80 -1.64 -5.39
C ILE A 89 -8.62 -2.62 -5.48
N ASP A 90 -7.48 -2.18 -6.00
CA ASP A 90 -6.27 -3.00 -6.09
C ASP A 90 -5.79 -3.53 -4.73
N GLU A 91 -6.16 -2.89 -3.63
CA GLU A 91 -5.76 -3.26 -2.28
C GLU A 91 -6.73 -4.23 -1.57
N LEU A 92 -7.93 -4.49 -2.13
CA LEU A 92 -8.90 -5.41 -1.52
C LEU A 92 -8.35 -6.82 -1.21
N PRO A 93 -7.45 -7.42 -2.02
CA PRO A 93 -6.86 -8.71 -1.66
C PRO A 93 -6.04 -8.72 -0.37
N GLN A 94 -5.65 -7.54 0.17
CA GLN A 94 -4.98 -7.46 1.48
C GLN A 94 -5.89 -7.90 2.64
N PHE A 95 -7.22 -7.95 2.46
CA PHE A 95 -8.10 -8.57 3.45
C PHE A 95 -7.76 -10.04 3.72
N ILE A 96 -7.16 -10.75 2.75
CA ILE A 96 -6.61 -12.09 2.96
C ILE A 96 -5.45 -12.05 3.96
N ASN A 97 -4.59 -11.01 3.89
CA ASN A 97 -3.50 -10.84 4.85
C ASN A 97 -4.03 -10.52 6.27
N VAL A 98 -5.13 -9.77 6.37
CA VAL A 98 -5.78 -9.51 7.67
C VAL A 98 -6.31 -10.81 8.26
N LEU A 99 -7.00 -11.65 7.49
CA LEU A 99 -7.50 -12.95 7.95
C LEU A 99 -6.38 -13.91 8.37
N LYS A 100 -5.26 -13.90 7.65
CA LYS A 100 -4.06 -14.68 8.01
C LYS A 100 -3.35 -14.14 9.27
N GLY A 101 -3.72 -12.95 9.76
CA GLY A 101 -3.06 -12.31 10.89
C GLY A 101 -1.74 -11.62 10.56
N ASP A 102 -1.35 -11.55 9.28
CA ASP A 102 -0.15 -10.83 8.82
C ASP A 102 -0.31 -9.31 8.96
N MET A 103 -1.54 -8.81 8.76
CA MET A 103 -1.89 -7.39 8.76
C MET A 103 -3.06 -7.09 9.68
N SER A 104 -3.25 -5.81 9.99
CA SER A 104 -4.46 -5.22 10.58
C SER A 104 -5.19 -4.38 9.53
N LEU A 105 -6.39 -3.90 9.86
CA LEU A 105 -7.06 -2.89 9.04
C LEU A 105 -6.29 -1.58 9.09
N VAL A 106 -5.91 -1.13 10.28
CA VAL A 106 -5.13 0.08 10.52
C VAL A 106 -3.75 -0.29 11.07
N GLY A 107 -2.71 0.39 10.60
CA GLY A 107 -1.32 0.18 11.01
C GLY A 107 -0.34 0.90 10.10
N THR A 108 0.95 0.72 10.34
CA THR A 108 1.99 1.30 9.50
C THR A 108 2.06 0.60 8.13
N ARG A 109 2.48 1.33 7.09
CA ARG A 109 2.70 0.71 5.77
C ARG A 109 3.87 -0.28 5.83
N PRO A 110 3.68 -1.56 5.43
CA PRO A 110 4.76 -2.54 5.46
C PRO A 110 5.83 -2.19 4.41
N PRO A 111 7.12 -2.06 4.81
CA PRO A 111 8.19 -1.80 3.87
C PRO A 111 8.45 -2.99 2.95
N THR A 112 8.98 -2.72 1.76
CA THR A 112 9.61 -3.75 0.93
C THR A 112 10.89 -4.26 1.60
N VAL A 113 11.37 -5.43 1.19
CA VAL A 113 12.65 -5.96 1.69
C VAL A 113 13.82 -5.01 1.37
N GLY A 114 13.78 -4.35 0.19
CA GLY A 114 14.79 -3.38 -0.21
C GLY A 114 14.79 -2.12 0.66
N GLU A 115 13.62 -1.57 0.96
CA GLU A 115 13.46 -0.44 1.89
C GLU A 115 13.97 -0.81 3.29
N PHE A 116 13.57 -1.98 3.79
CA PHE A 116 13.96 -2.44 5.14
C PHE A 116 15.46 -2.61 5.31
N LYS A 117 16.17 -3.10 4.29
CA LYS A 117 17.64 -3.24 4.33
C LYS A 117 18.35 -1.90 4.56
N GLN A 118 17.71 -0.79 4.20
CA GLN A 118 18.26 0.56 4.34
C GLN A 118 17.72 1.29 5.58
N TYR A 119 16.90 0.62 6.43
CA TYR A 119 16.34 1.22 7.63
C TYR A 119 17.43 1.56 8.64
N LYS A 120 17.43 2.83 9.07
CA LYS A 120 18.18 3.29 10.25
C LYS A 120 17.50 2.76 11.53
N GLY A 121 18.17 2.91 12.68
CA GLY A 121 17.65 2.40 13.96
C GLY A 121 16.24 2.87 14.31
N HIS A 122 15.97 4.17 14.18
CA HIS A 122 14.66 4.77 14.49
C HIS A 122 13.55 4.33 13.53
N HIS A 123 13.86 4.02 12.25
CA HIS A 123 12.89 3.52 11.29
C HIS A 123 12.32 2.15 11.72
N LYS A 124 13.13 1.32 12.39
CA LYS A 124 12.71 -0.04 12.78
C LYS A 124 11.57 -0.04 13.79
N ARG A 125 11.37 1.05 14.56
CA ARG A 125 10.27 1.18 15.50
C ARG A 125 8.89 1.09 14.81
N ARG A 126 8.80 1.45 13.53
CA ARG A 126 7.58 1.24 12.72
C ARG A 126 7.10 -0.21 12.67
N LEU A 127 8.00 -1.17 12.92
CA LEU A 127 7.70 -2.60 12.93
C LEU A 127 7.27 -3.14 14.31
N SER A 128 7.08 -2.30 15.31
CA SER A 128 6.60 -2.71 16.63
C SER A 128 5.13 -3.13 16.64
N MET A 129 4.34 -2.66 15.67
CA MET A 129 2.95 -3.03 15.47
C MET A 129 2.73 -3.83 14.18
N LYS A 130 1.55 -4.48 14.05
CA LYS A 130 1.15 -5.09 12.79
C LYS A 130 0.97 -4.01 11.73
N PRO A 131 1.43 -4.24 10.49
CA PRO A 131 1.17 -3.33 9.39
C PRO A 131 -0.33 -3.30 9.07
N GLY A 132 -0.80 -2.16 8.53
CA GLY A 132 -2.19 -1.95 8.17
C GLY A 132 -2.44 -1.94 6.66
N ILE A 133 -3.70 -2.19 6.26
CA ILE A 133 -4.17 -1.86 4.90
C ILE A 133 -4.13 -0.34 4.72
N THR A 134 -4.57 0.39 5.74
CA THR A 134 -4.42 1.85 5.84
C THR A 134 -3.68 2.24 7.12
N GLY A 135 -3.34 3.51 7.27
CA GLY A 135 -2.67 4.05 8.45
C GLY A 135 -2.61 5.56 8.42
N MET A 136 -1.91 6.15 9.40
CA MET A 136 -1.84 7.60 9.57
C MET A 136 -1.34 8.30 8.28
N TRP A 137 -0.21 7.85 7.74
CA TRP A 137 0.33 8.44 6.53
C TRP A 137 -0.59 8.25 5.31
N GLN A 138 -1.17 7.06 5.11
CA GLN A 138 -2.06 6.80 3.98
C GLN A 138 -3.32 7.66 4.03
N ALA A 139 -3.86 7.91 5.22
CA ALA A 139 -5.10 8.68 5.40
C ALA A 139 -4.89 10.19 5.34
N TYR A 140 -3.76 10.70 5.84
CA TYR A 140 -3.55 12.13 6.04
C TYR A 140 -2.39 12.73 5.23
N GLY A 141 -1.38 11.92 4.87
CA GLY A 141 -0.13 12.41 4.28
C GLY A 141 0.19 11.90 2.87
N ARG A 142 -0.60 10.97 2.31
CA ARG A 142 -0.28 10.26 1.06
C ARG A 142 0.09 11.17 -0.12
N ASN A 143 -0.55 12.33 -0.24
CA ASN A 143 -0.37 13.25 -1.35
C ASN A 143 0.44 14.52 -1.01
N SER A 144 0.69 14.77 0.26
CA SER A 144 1.36 15.99 0.73
C SER A 144 2.75 15.72 1.31
N VAL A 145 2.98 14.53 1.87
CA VAL A 145 4.25 14.18 2.50
C VAL A 145 5.12 13.44 1.50
N MET A 146 6.24 14.04 1.11
CA MET A 146 7.20 13.52 0.12
C MET A 146 8.54 13.13 0.74
N ASP A 147 8.71 13.27 2.05
CA ASP A 147 9.91 12.88 2.77
C ASP A 147 9.67 11.62 3.59
N PHE A 148 10.61 10.66 3.53
CA PHE A 148 10.46 9.38 4.21
C PHE A 148 10.55 9.50 5.74
N ASP A 149 11.37 10.39 6.27
CA ASP A 149 11.47 10.59 7.71
C ASP A 149 10.19 11.24 8.28
N GLU A 150 9.51 12.09 7.51
CA GLU A 150 8.16 12.58 7.87
C GLU A 150 7.11 11.46 7.87
N VAL A 151 7.17 10.53 6.91
CA VAL A 151 6.33 9.33 6.93
C VAL A 151 6.58 8.50 8.19
N VAL A 152 7.86 8.33 8.56
CA VAL A 152 8.24 7.63 9.81
C VAL A 152 7.65 8.33 11.03
N LYS A 153 7.77 9.66 11.10
CA LYS A 153 7.23 10.46 12.20
C LYS A 153 5.71 10.26 12.37
N MET A 154 4.94 10.32 11.28
CA MET A 154 3.49 10.06 11.31
C MET A 154 3.18 8.64 11.80
N ASP A 155 3.92 7.65 11.34
CA ASP A 155 3.73 6.26 11.76
C ASP A 155 4.10 6.06 13.25
N LEU A 156 5.12 6.75 13.76
CA LEU A 156 5.48 6.70 15.18
C LEU A 156 4.45 7.43 16.05
N GLU A 157 3.93 8.56 15.60
CA GLU A 157 2.83 9.26 16.27
C GLU A 157 1.60 8.37 16.41
N TYR A 158 1.25 7.62 15.37
CA TYR A 158 0.18 6.63 15.43
C TYR A 158 0.47 5.54 16.47
N ILE A 159 1.70 5.00 16.50
CA ILE A 159 2.10 3.95 17.43
C ILE A 159 2.02 4.44 18.88
N ASP A 160 2.50 5.65 19.14
CA ASP A 160 2.58 6.23 20.48
C ASP A 160 1.21 6.62 21.05
N ASN A 161 0.30 7.03 20.18
CA ASN A 161 -1.05 7.48 20.55
C ASN A 161 -2.14 6.47 20.15
N TRP A 162 -1.77 5.21 19.91
CA TRP A 162 -2.72 4.21 19.46
C TRP A 162 -3.94 4.07 20.39
N SER A 163 -5.10 4.08 19.78
CA SER A 163 -6.36 3.78 20.42
C SER A 163 -7.36 3.29 19.40
N ILE A 164 -8.39 2.56 19.85
CA ILE A 164 -9.49 2.11 18.98
C ILE A 164 -10.18 3.31 18.32
N LEU A 165 -10.33 4.43 19.03
CA LEU A 165 -10.94 5.64 18.50
C LEU A 165 -10.07 6.26 17.37
N LEU A 166 -8.75 6.21 17.51
CA LEU A 166 -7.83 6.66 16.45
C LEU A 166 -7.95 5.76 15.21
N ASP A 167 -8.03 4.44 15.39
CA ASP A 167 -8.26 3.50 14.28
C ASP A 167 -9.55 3.82 13.53
N ILE A 168 -10.64 4.05 14.26
CA ILE A 168 -11.94 4.42 13.68
C ILE A 168 -11.83 5.74 12.89
N LYS A 169 -11.17 6.76 13.43
CA LYS A 169 -10.91 8.04 12.74
C LYS A 169 -10.13 7.85 11.45
N ILE A 170 -9.07 7.03 11.48
CA ILE A 170 -8.24 6.72 10.31
C ILE A 170 -9.07 5.98 9.25
N LEU A 171 -9.91 5.02 9.63
CA LEU A 171 -10.79 4.31 8.71
C LEU A 171 -11.77 5.26 8.01
N PHE A 172 -12.47 6.10 8.77
CA PHE A 172 -13.37 7.10 8.18
C PHE A 172 -12.65 8.06 7.24
N LYS A 173 -11.46 8.55 7.64
CA LYS A 173 -10.65 9.44 6.81
C LYS A 173 -10.21 8.74 5.52
N THR A 174 -9.81 7.47 5.60
CA THR A 174 -9.43 6.67 4.43
C THR A 174 -10.58 6.54 3.45
N VAL A 175 -11.77 6.18 3.94
CA VAL A 175 -12.99 6.10 3.11
C VAL A 175 -13.29 7.44 2.45
N ALA A 176 -13.28 8.54 3.21
CA ALA A 176 -13.49 9.88 2.67
C ALA A 176 -12.47 10.24 1.58
N THR A 177 -11.18 9.89 1.78
CA THR A 177 -10.10 10.16 0.81
C THR A 177 -10.31 9.40 -0.51
N VAL A 178 -10.81 8.16 -0.47
CA VAL A 178 -11.14 7.38 -1.67
C VAL A 178 -12.27 8.05 -2.48
N PHE A 179 -13.30 8.56 -1.80
CA PHE A 179 -14.42 9.23 -2.48
C PHE A 179 -14.09 10.65 -2.97
N THR A 180 -13.19 11.37 -2.33
CA THR A 180 -12.81 12.73 -2.75
C THR A 180 -11.77 12.77 -3.86
N ASN A 181 -11.47 11.64 -4.51
CA ASN A 181 -10.60 11.54 -5.69
C ASN A 181 -9.11 11.85 -5.46
N HIS A 182 -8.64 11.76 -4.25
CA HIS A 182 -7.24 11.99 -3.91
C HIS A 182 -6.40 10.68 -3.85
N GLY A 183 -6.94 9.59 -4.40
CA GLY A 183 -6.23 8.33 -4.54
C GLY A 183 -5.41 8.29 -5.84
N THR A 184 -4.12 8.49 -5.78
CA THR A 184 -3.16 8.06 -6.82
C THR A 184 -1.93 7.53 -6.17
#